data_f9bb7c291c46915b38407298cc87b530
#
_entry.id   f9bb7c291c46915b38407298cc87b530
#
_cell.length_a   1.000
_cell.length_b   1.000
_cell.length_c   1.000
_cell.angle_alpha   90.00
_cell.angle_beta   90.00
_cell.angle_gamma   90.00
#
_symmetry.space_group_name_H-M   'P 1'
#
loop_
_entity.id
_entity.type
_entity.pdbx_description
1 polymer ?
#
loop_
_entity_poly.entity_id
_entity_poly.type
_entity_poly.pdbx_seq_one_letter_code
_entity_poly.pdbx_strand_id
1 'polypeptide(L)'
;MNIARPQFVFLLAMVLNLCWTIPAEARKYLTREQAEKICFPNADKVEWKSHRYTRPEIAAIYKASNLKVIDMGIWYGVALKENKVIGVLAFDRSTGKHELIDYIVALTPDGKVKQVEILEYRESWGYEVRREG
;
A
#
# COMPACT_ATOMS: atom_id res chain seq x y z
N MET A 1 -60.40 -15.24 21.61
CA MET A 1 -59.06 -14.99 22.09
C MET A 1 -58.10 -15.76 21.19
N ASN A 2 -57.55 -15.10 20.15
CA ASN A 2 -56.71 -15.73 19.14
C ASN A 2 -55.26 -15.67 19.61
N ILE A 3 -54.72 -16.83 19.99
CA ILE A 3 -53.34 -17.00 20.33
C ILE A 3 -52.53 -16.96 19.02
N ALA A 4 -51.83 -15.86 18.79
CA ALA A 4 -50.88 -15.73 17.65
C ALA A 4 -49.85 -16.83 17.75
N ARG A 5 -49.74 -17.62 16.70
CA ARG A 5 -48.79 -18.78 16.59
C ARG A 5 -47.35 -18.30 16.70
N PRO A 6 -46.53 -18.90 17.55
CA PRO A 6 -45.13 -18.51 17.76
C PRO A 6 -44.21 -18.68 16.54
N GLN A 7 -44.70 -19.28 15.48
CA GLN A 7 -43.94 -19.49 14.24
C GLN A 7 -43.61 -18.22 13.46
N PHE A 8 -44.45 -17.16 13.59
CA PHE A 8 -44.17 -15.86 12.91
C PHE A 8 -43.06 -15.07 13.55
N VAL A 9 -42.86 -15.21 14.86
CA VAL A 9 -41.80 -14.48 15.59
C VAL A 9 -40.42 -15.05 15.25
N PHE A 10 -40.32 -16.37 15.02
CA PHE A 10 -39.06 -16.99 14.62
C PHE A 10 -38.61 -16.62 13.19
N LEU A 11 -39.54 -16.46 12.26
CA LEU A 11 -39.22 -16.06 10.89
C LEU A 11 -38.74 -14.61 10.80
N LEU A 12 -39.28 -13.71 11.62
CA LEU A 12 -38.88 -12.32 11.69
C LEU A 12 -37.50 -12.15 12.34
N ALA A 13 -37.15 -12.97 13.34
CA ALA A 13 -35.84 -12.96 13.97
C ALA A 13 -34.72 -13.52 13.05
N MET A 14 -35.07 -14.43 12.13
CA MET A 14 -34.09 -15.02 11.18
C MET A 14 -33.76 -14.05 10.03
N VAL A 15 -34.69 -13.16 9.66
CA VAL A 15 -34.47 -12.14 8.61
C VAL A 15 -33.63 -10.98 9.14
N LEU A 16 -33.65 -10.68 10.44
CA LEU A 16 -32.86 -9.60 11.04
C LEU A 16 -31.38 -9.95 11.21
N ASN A 17 -31.00 -11.24 11.10
CA ASN A 17 -29.60 -11.67 11.17
C ASN A 17 -28.89 -11.74 9.82
N LEU A 18 -29.53 -11.30 8.72
CA LEU A 18 -28.87 -11.04 7.44
C LEU A 18 -28.17 -9.66 7.49
N CYS A 19 -27.56 -9.37 8.61
CA CYS A 19 -26.89 -8.11 8.88
C CYS A 19 -25.48 -8.10 8.28
N TRP A 20 -25.34 -7.39 7.22
CA TRP A 20 -24.30 -6.40 6.97
C TRP A 20 -22.87 -6.82 7.35
N THR A 21 -22.37 -7.82 6.70
CA THR A 21 -20.94 -7.84 6.45
C THR A 21 -20.69 -6.81 5.34
N ILE A 22 -20.51 -5.55 5.70
CA ILE A 22 -19.92 -4.59 4.78
C ILE A 22 -18.49 -5.09 4.58
N PRO A 23 -18.10 -5.57 3.39
CA PRO A 23 -16.72 -5.91 3.16
C PRO A 23 -15.91 -4.64 3.42
N ALA A 24 -14.85 -4.75 4.21
CA ALA A 24 -13.86 -3.69 4.34
C ALA A 24 -13.24 -3.52 2.96
N GLU A 25 -13.74 -2.55 2.20
CA GLU A 25 -13.29 -2.31 0.84
C GLU A 25 -11.93 -1.61 0.93
N ALA A 26 -10.89 -2.28 0.47
CA ALA A 26 -9.57 -1.72 0.35
C ALA A 26 -9.64 -0.44 -0.50
N ARG A 27 -9.23 0.71 0.07
CA ARG A 27 -9.21 1.96 -0.68
C ARG A 27 -7.97 2.00 -1.55
N LYS A 28 -8.18 1.84 -2.84
CA LYS A 28 -7.14 2.03 -3.84
C LYS A 28 -7.08 3.51 -4.21
N TYR A 29 -5.98 4.17 -3.88
CA TYR A 29 -5.79 5.60 -4.14
C TYR A 29 -5.14 5.86 -5.49
N LEU A 30 -4.07 5.13 -5.80
CA LEU A 30 -3.28 5.31 -7.01
C LEU A 30 -2.92 3.97 -7.63
N THR A 31 -2.85 3.92 -8.95
CA THR A 31 -2.12 2.87 -9.62
C THR A 31 -0.63 3.18 -9.60
N ARG A 32 0.20 2.17 -9.84
CA ARG A 32 1.66 2.35 -9.95
C ARG A 32 2.00 3.38 -11.03
N GLU A 33 1.36 3.31 -12.19
CA GLU A 33 1.57 4.23 -13.31
C GLU A 33 1.16 5.68 -12.98
N GLN A 34 0.14 5.87 -12.15
CA GLN A 34 -0.25 7.19 -11.65
C GLN A 34 0.80 7.73 -10.68
N ALA A 35 1.31 6.89 -9.77
CA ALA A 35 2.37 7.28 -8.85
C ALA A 35 3.69 7.63 -9.58
N GLU A 36 4.05 6.89 -10.64
CA GLU A 36 5.18 7.21 -11.50
C GLU A 36 5.08 8.63 -12.07
N LYS A 37 3.91 8.97 -12.63
CA LYS A 37 3.65 10.29 -13.22
C LYS A 37 3.65 11.41 -12.19
N ILE A 38 3.15 11.14 -10.98
CA ILE A 38 3.14 12.11 -9.88
C ILE A 38 4.57 12.35 -9.38
N CYS A 39 5.34 11.28 -9.16
CA CYS A 39 6.68 11.38 -8.62
C CYS A 39 7.70 11.94 -9.64
N PHE A 40 7.58 11.52 -10.90
CA PHE A 40 8.48 11.91 -11.99
C PHE A 40 7.72 12.31 -13.25
N PRO A 41 7.03 13.46 -13.25
CA PRO A 41 6.20 13.90 -14.37
C PRO A 41 7.00 14.13 -15.66
N ASN A 42 8.30 14.36 -15.55
CA ASN A 42 9.20 14.61 -16.68
C ASN A 42 9.96 13.36 -17.15
N ALA A 43 9.70 12.19 -16.57
CA ALA A 43 10.32 10.96 -17.01
C ALA A 43 9.74 10.51 -18.36
N ASP A 44 10.61 10.09 -19.28
CA ASP A 44 10.18 9.50 -20.56
C ASP A 44 9.67 8.07 -20.35
N LYS A 45 10.30 7.35 -19.41
CA LYS A 45 9.94 5.98 -19.02
C LYS A 45 10.41 5.65 -17.61
N VAL A 46 9.78 4.65 -17.03
CA VAL A 46 10.21 4.00 -15.78
C VAL A 46 10.49 2.53 -16.06
N GLU A 47 11.71 2.08 -15.80
CA GLU A 47 12.11 0.69 -15.94
C GLU A 47 12.04 -0.02 -14.60
N TRP A 48 11.10 -0.94 -14.45
CA TRP A 48 10.92 -1.72 -13.22
C TRP A 48 11.83 -2.94 -13.21
N LYS A 49 12.47 -3.14 -12.05
CA LYS A 49 13.40 -4.24 -11.77
C LYS A 49 13.12 -4.79 -10.38
N SER A 50 13.54 -6.03 -10.14
CA SER A 50 13.57 -6.62 -8.81
C SER A 50 15.01 -6.88 -8.39
N HIS A 51 15.31 -6.67 -7.13
CA HIS A 51 16.60 -7.02 -6.54
C HIS A 51 16.36 -7.89 -5.31
N ARG A 52 17.04 -9.03 -5.27
CA ARG A 52 17.02 -9.92 -4.12
C ARG A 52 18.20 -9.59 -3.22
N TYR A 53 17.92 -9.31 -1.95
CA TYR A 53 18.94 -8.97 -0.99
C TYR A 53 19.90 -10.14 -0.71
N THR A 54 21.17 -9.84 -0.69
CA THR A 54 22.21 -10.74 -0.19
C THR A 54 22.32 -10.63 1.33
N ARG A 55 22.95 -11.63 1.98
CA ARG A 55 23.17 -11.58 3.44
C ARG A 55 23.95 -10.34 3.90
N PRO A 56 25.04 -9.90 3.22
CA PRO A 56 25.71 -8.65 3.57
C PRO A 56 24.83 -7.41 3.48
N GLU A 57 23.98 -7.33 2.45
CA GLU A 57 23.04 -6.20 2.29
C GLU A 57 22.01 -6.17 3.43
N ILE A 58 21.43 -7.32 3.79
CA ILE A 58 20.51 -7.42 4.94
C ILE A 58 21.20 -6.94 6.22
N ALA A 59 22.44 -7.36 6.47
CA ALA A 59 23.22 -6.93 7.62
C ALA A 59 23.49 -5.41 7.59
N ALA A 60 23.81 -4.85 6.42
CA ALA A 60 24.04 -3.42 6.24
C ALA A 60 22.76 -2.61 6.47
N ILE A 61 21.62 -3.06 5.95
CA ILE A 61 20.31 -2.42 6.17
C ILE A 61 19.98 -2.42 7.67
N TYR A 62 20.12 -3.55 8.34
CA TYR A 62 19.89 -3.64 9.78
C TYR A 62 20.79 -2.69 10.57
N LYS A 63 22.09 -2.65 10.25
CA LYS A 63 23.06 -1.77 10.89
C LYS A 63 22.70 -0.29 10.71
N ALA A 64 22.20 0.09 9.53
CA ALA A 64 21.88 1.48 9.21
C ALA A 64 20.55 1.93 9.81
N SER A 65 19.53 1.07 9.83
CA SER A 65 18.16 1.42 10.20
C SER A 65 17.72 0.93 11.58
N ASN A 66 18.43 -0.06 12.13
CA ASN A 66 18.01 -0.86 13.30
C ASN A 66 16.66 -1.58 13.10
N LEU A 67 16.25 -1.76 11.84
CA LEU A 67 15.02 -2.43 11.45
C LEU A 67 15.33 -3.82 10.88
N LYS A 68 14.56 -4.81 11.29
CA LYS A 68 14.65 -6.14 10.75
C LYS A 68 14.10 -6.17 9.33
N VAL A 69 14.90 -6.63 8.37
CA VAL A 69 14.45 -6.86 6.99
C VAL A 69 13.53 -8.08 6.98
N ILE A 70 12.29 -7.88 6.54
CA ILE A 70 11.26 -8.92 6.49
C ILE A 70 11.23 -9.53 5.09
N ASP A 71 11.24 -8.70 4.06
CA ASP A 71 11.21 -9.12 2.67
C ASP A 71 12.61 -9.47 2.15
N MET A 72 12.66 -10.49 1.30
CA MET A 72 13.92 -10.99 0.74
C MET A 72 14.44 -10.15 -0.43
N GLY A 73 13.79 -9.04 -0.76
CA GLY A 73 14.18 -8.19 -1.88
C GLY A 73 13.27 -6.98 -2.02
N ILE A 74 13.51 -6.21 -3.06
CA ILE A 74 12.77 -4.98 -3.36
C ILE A 74 12.39 -4.92 -4.84
N TRP A 75 11.22 -4.37 -5.14
CA TRP A 75 10.85 -3.91 -6.46
C TRP A 75 11.14 -2.41 -6.57
N TYR A 76 11.86 -2.02 -7.60
CA TYR A 76 12.22 -0.62 -7.83
C TYR A 76 12.11 -0.25 -9.30
N GLY A 77 11.70 0.98 -9.56
CA GLY A 77 11.63 1.58 -10.88
C GLY A 77 12.71 2.63 -11.07
N VAL A 78 13.43 2.59 -12.16
CA VAL A 78 14.42 3.60 -12.54
C VAL A 78 13.73 4.59 -13.48
N ALA A 79 13.55 5.82 -13.04
CA ALA A 79 12.99 6.89 -13.85
C ALA A 79 14.07 7.50 -14.75
N LEU A 80 13.80 7.51 -16.05
CA LEU A 80 14.74 7.94 -17.08
C LEU A 80 14.15 9.13 -17.86
N LYS A 81 15.00 10.10 -18.16
CA LYS A 81 14.75 11.18 -19.11
C LYS A 81 15.95 11.30 -20.04
N GLU A 82 15.73 11.25 -21.36
CA GLU A 82 16.81 11.29 -22.36
C GLU A 82 17.93 10.25 -22.04
N ASN A 83 17.51 9.05 -21.62
CA ASN A 83 18.37 7.96 -21.15
C ASN A 83 19.24 8.27 -19.91
N LYS A 84 19.01 9.37 -19.22
CA LYS A 84 19.67 9.70 -17.95
C LYS A 84 18.75 9.36 -16.78
N VAL A 85 19.32 8.82 -15.71
CA VAL A 85 18.58 8.53 -14.46
C VAL A 85 18.25 9.85 -13.78
N ILE A 86 16.95 10.10 -13.60
CA ILE A 86 16.44 11.28 -12.88
C ILE A 86 15.90 10.94 -11.49
N GLY A 87 15.81 9.66 -11.15
CA GLY A 87 15.44 9.18 -9.84
C GLY A 87 15.07 7.71 -9.82
N VAL A 88 14.68 7.24 -8.63
CA VAL A 88 14.29 5.86 -8.40
C VAL A 88 12.98 5.82 -7.61
N LEU A 89 12.12 4.86 -7.94
CA LEU A 89 10.90 4.54 -7.22
C LEU A 89 11.10 3.22 -6.49
N ALA A 90 10.98 3.20 -5.18
CA ALA A 90 11.01 1.98 -4.38
C ALA A 90 9.57 1.61 -4.01
N PHE A 91 9.09 0.45 -4.47
CA PHE A 91 7.82 -0.10 -4.02
C PHE A 91 8.05 -0.88 -2.74
N ASP A 92 7.26 -0.59 -1.74
CA ASP A 92 7.34 -1.29 -0.46
C ASP A 92 5.94 -1.43 0.17
N ARG A 93 5.89 -2.19 1.23
CA ARG A 93 4.68 -2.53 1.95
C ARG A 93 4.96 -2.49 3.45
N SER A 94 4.07 -1.88 4.18
CA SER A 94 4.13 -1.84 5.64
C SER A 94 2.86 -2.39 6.25
N THR A 95 2.99 -3.00 7.41
CA THR A 95 1.83 -3.39 8.20
C THR A 95 1.34 -2.16 8.96
N GLY A 96 0.10 -1.76 8.70
CA GLY A 96 -0.62 -0.78 9.50
C GLY A 96 -1.00 -1.37 10.86
N LYS A 97 -2.12 -0.93 11.43
CA LYS A 97 -2.60 -1.48 12.71
C LYS A 97 -3.11 -2.93 12.56
N HIS A 98 -3.80 -3.23 11.45
CA HIS A 98 -4.43 -4.52 11.19
C HIS A 98 -4.15 -5.06 9.79
N GLU A 99 -3.97 -4.19 8.81
CA GLU A 99 -3.87 -4.52 7.40
C GLU A 99 -2.60 -3.95 6.76
N LEU A 100 -2.35 -4.32 5.51
CA LEU A 100 -1.19 -3.87 4.75
C LEU A 100 -1.46 -2.54 4.06
N ILE A 101 -0.43 -1.71 4.01
CA ILE A 101 -0.38 -0.44 3.29
C ILE A 101 0.67 -0.56 2.20
N ASP A 102 0.27 -0.45 0.95
CA ASP A 102 1.19 -0.43 -0.19
C ASP A 102 1.54 1.02 -0.53
N TYR A 103 2.83 1.30 -0.68
CA TYR A 103 3.32 2.65 -0.97
C TYR A 103 4.54 2.63 -1.90
N ILE A 104 4.81 3.78 -2.49
CA ILE A 104 6.01 4.05 -3.28
C ILE A 104 6.79 5.20 -2.63
N VAL A 105 8.10 5.02 -2.50
CA VAL A 105 9.04 6.06 -2.12
C VAL A 105 9.82 6.50 -3.35
N ALA A 106 9.68 7.76 -3.72
CA ALA A 106 10.49 8.35 -4.77
C ALA A 106 11.80 8.90 -4.19
N LEU A 107 12.90 8.54 -4.81
CA LEU A 107 14.25 8.96 -4.42
C LEU A 107 14.89 9.78 -5.54
N THR A 108 15.62 10.81 -5.16
CA THR A 108 16.52 11.53 -6.07
C THR A 108 17.72 10.66 -6.46
N PRO A 109 18.48 11.00 -7.52
CA PRO A 109 19.66 10.22 -7.93
C PRO A 109 20.74 10.08 -6.85
N ASP A 110 20.81 11.03 -5.90
CA ASP A 110 21.70 10.99 -4.74
C ASP A 110 21.12 10.25 -3.51
N GLY A 111 19.96 9.57 -3.70
CA GLY A 111 19.35 8.69 -2.69
C GLY A 111 18.52 9.39 -1.61
N LYS A 112 18.20 10.68 -1.77
CA LYS A 112 17.32 11.38 -0.84
C LYS A 112 15.85 11.13 -1.17
N VAL A 113 15.00 11.05 -0.14
CA VAL A 113 13.57 10.95 -0.32
C VAL A 113 13.04 12.24 -0.94
N LYS A 114 12.41 12.10 -2.10
CA LYS A 114 11.74 13.19 -2.80
C LYS A 114 10.27 13.26 -2.42
N GLN A 115 9.59 12.10 -2.39
CA GLN A 115 8.15 12.00 -2.21
C GLN A 115 7.74 10.59 -1.79
N VAL A 116 6.62 10.47 -1.09
CA VAL A 116 6.00 9.18 -0.76
C VAL A 116 4.54 9.21 -1.21
N GLU A 117 4.11 8.18 -1.92
CA GLU A 117 2.73 8.02 -2.38
C GLU A 117 2.13 6.72 -1.87
N ILE A 118 0.93 6.81 -1.30
CA ILE A 118 0.15 5.64 -0.89
C ILE A 118 -0.60 5.10 -2.10
N LEU A 119 -0.41 3.83 -2.42
CA LEU A 119 -1.10 3.15 -3.51
C LEU A 119 -2.39 2.53 -3.04
N GLU A 120 -2.33 1.77 -1.96
CA GLU A 120 -3.48 1.04 -1.44
C GLU A 120 -3.45 1.01 0.08
N TYR A 121 -4.61 1.29 0.66
CA TYR A 121 -4.82 1.30 2.10
C TYR A 121 -5.99 0.37 2.42
N ARG A 122 -5.71 -0.73 3.12
CA ARG A 122 -6.71 -1.77 3.42
C ARG A 122 -7.33 -1.65 4.79
N GLU A 123 -6.84 -0.72 5.62
CA GLU A 123 -7.36 -0.51 6.97
C GLU A 123 -8.77 0.09 6.95
N SER A 124 -9.65 -0.42 7.80
CA SER A 124 -11.02 0.09 7.96
C SER A 124 -11.07 1.43 8.71
N TRP A 125 -10.00 1.78 9.44
CA TRP A 125 -9.88 2.96 10.29
C TRP A 125 -8.56 3.68 10.02
N GLY A 126 -8.57 5.01 10.11
CA GLY A 126 -7.34 5.79 9.97
C GLY A 126 -7.07 6.29 8.54
N TYR A 127 -8.13 6.54 7.75
CA TYR A 127 -8.04 7.11 6.39
C TYR A 127 -7.38 8.50 6.32
N GLU A 128 -6.97 9.04 7.46
CA GLU A 128 -6.31 10.34 7.60
C GLU A 128 -4.81 10.31 7.22
N VAL A 129 -4.27 9.16 6.83
CA VAL A 129 -2.85 9.00 6.48
C VAL A 129 -2.45 9.85 5.27
N ARG A 130 -3.42 10.18 4.41
CA ARG A 130 -3.25 11.09 3.28
C ARG A 130 -3.87 12.44 3.61
N ARG A 131 -3.20 13.23 4.43
CA ARG A 131 -3.50 14.67 4.53
C ARG A 131 -2.80 15.38 3.39
N GLU A 132 -3.57 16.06 2.58
CA GLU A 132 -3.04 17.05 1.67
C GLU A 132 -2.43 18.18 2.51
N GLY A 133 -1.12 18.38 2.39
CA GLY A 133 -0.40 19.49 2.99
C GLY A 133 -0.63 20.77 2.22
#